data_ae3a3eaae3219dd49c9dc696e2c9c74b
#
_entry.id   ae3a3eaae3219dd49c9dc696e2c9c74b
#
_cell.length_a   1.000
_cell.length_b   1.000
_cell.length_c   1.000
_cell.angle_alpha   90.00
_cell.angle_beta   90.00
_cell.angle_gamma   90.00
#
_symmetry.space_group_name_H-M   'P 1'
#
loop_
_entity.id
_entity.type
_entity.pdbx_description
1 polymer ?
#
loop_
_entity_poly.entity_id
_entity_poly.type
_entity_poly.pdbx_seq_one_letter_code
_entity_poly.pdbx_strand_id
1 'polypeptide(L)'
;MGCSSIWGDRLYVYGSHDVAGSTQFCEGDYVVWSAPLDDLGSWKYEGISYPYTATTASLEEGGNLAAPDCVQGPDGRYYLYYNRGKYDPCEVAVSDTPQGPFTYLCNVTFPNGTIPATKMFDPGVLVDDDGRIYLYIGFCPTSDFPWALKLGKYSLGFELEPDMHTIKAGPFEVLPGCQATAGTGFEGHGFYEASSPRKIGKRYYLVYSSEQSHDLCYAVSDQPLTGYRYGGVLVSNADIGRNGNTTPKAPYGNTHGGLVQLGGQWYIFYHRQTHGIECCRQGCAEPVVLDAEGRFHQAEITSCGLNGGPLPGIGSYNACYACNLTHETIGKERLTIRKCVRDTQPHIFEEPASSGKREDSLHYIANMQDGTLAGFKYFALGDASRLTLRLRASAPGSMAVYLDEACTRKAAEVPFPASTDWQEVQGSFSAPAGTLPLFFRLNCTGRVDWESFILT
;
A
#
# COMPACT_ATOMS: atom_id res chain seq x y z
N MET A 1 3.44 -2.87 2.54
CA MET A 1 4.25 -2.73 1.34
C MET A 1 5.52 -2.00 1.74
N GLY A 2 6.70 -2.43 1.32
CA GLY A 2 7.96 -1.74 1.60
C GLY A 2 8.27 -0.72 0.50
N CYS A 3 9.26 -0.99 -0.34
CA CYS A 3 9.67 -0.08 -1.39
C CYS A 3 9.38 -0.61 -2.81
N SER A 4 9.42 0.31 -3.76
CA SER A 4 9.42 0.04 -5.20
C SER A 4 10.65 0.69 -5.84
N SER A 5 11.35 -0.05 -6.70
CA SER A 5 12.58 0.38 -7.32
C SER A 5 12.70 -0.15 -8.75
N ILE A 6 13.42 0.59 -9.59
CA ILE A 6 13.71 0.17 -10.96
C ILE A 6 15.15 -0.32 -11.02
N TRP A 7 15.31 -1.55 -11.47
CA TRP A 7 16.61 -2.14 -11.73
C TRP A 7 16.65 -2.69 -13.16
N GLY A 8 17.54 -2.14 -13.97
CA GLY A 8 17.58 -2.46 -15.39
C GLY A 8 16.29 -2.05 -16.12
N ASP A 9 15.65 -2.99 -16.75
CA ASP A 9 14.42 -2.83 -17.53
C ASP A 9 13.15 -3.24 -16.77
N ARG A 10 13.24 -3.43 -15.43
CA ARG A 10 12.12 -3.94 -14.62
C ARG A 10 11.85 -3.07 -13.40
N LEU A 11 10.58 -2.98 -13.06
CA LEU A 11 10.09 -2.51 -11.77
C LEU A 11 10.07 -3.68 -10.79
N TYR A 12 10.63 -3.48 -9.61
CA TYR A 12 10.60 -4.42 -8.49
C TYR A 12 9.80 -3.83 -7.33
N VAL A 13 8.99 -4.67 -6.68
CA VAL A 13 8.25 -4.31 -5.47
C VAL A 13 8.64 -5.26 -4.36
N TYR A 14 9.18 -4.71 -3.30
CA TYR A 14 9.56 -5.40 -2.07
C TYR A 14 8.52 -5.11 -1.01
N GLY A 15 8.11 -6.11 -0.27
CA GLY A 15 7.10 -5.90 0.76
C GLY A 15 7.15 -6.93 1.87
N SER A 16 6.73 -6.48 3.05
CA SER A 16 6.30 -7.40 4.09
C SER A 16 5.13 -8.23 3.59
N HIS A 17 5.00 -9.44 4.11
CA HIS A 17 4.00 -10.39 3.69
C HIS A 17 3.10 -10.76 4.87
N ASP A 18 1.83 -10.39 4.75
CA ASP A 18 0.82 -10.76 5.73
C ASP A 18 0.29 -12.16 5.43
N VAL A 19 -0.01 -12.93 6.47
CA VAL A 19 -0.66 -14.23 6.34
C VAL A 19 -2.18 -14.02 6.33
N ALA A 20 -2.85 -14.49 5.27
CA ALA A 20 -4.29 -14.33 5.12
C ALA A 20 -5.04 -14.89 6.34
N GLY A 21 -5.90 -14.05 6.93
CA GLY A 21 -6.68 -14.42 8.12
C GLY A 21 -5.95 -14.30 9.46
N SER A 22 -4.66 -13.97 9.48
CA SER A 22 -3.94 -13.67 10.72
C SER A 22 -4.46 -12.40 11.39
N THR A 23 -4.19 -12.28 12.69
CA THR A 23 -4.42 -11.09 13.51
C THR A 23 -3.13 -10.35 13.85
N GLN A 24 -2.03 -10.68 13.17
CA GLN A 24 -0.72 -10.06 13.34
C GLN A 24 -0.17 -9.58 12.00
N PHE A 25 0.70 -8.58 12.02
CA PHE A 25 1.38 -8.06 10.85
C PHE A 25 2.60 -8.92 10.48
N CYS A 26 2.88 -9.06 9.19
CA CYS A 26 4.18 -9.43 8.66
C CYS A 26 4.70 -10.81 9.12
N GLU A 27 3.84 -11.80 9.24
CA GLU A 27 4.20 -13.17 9.68
C GLU A 27 4.74 -14.05 8.55
N GLY A 28 4.75 -13.56 7.33
CA GLY A 28 5.26 -14.30 6.16
C GLY A 28 6.69 -13.92 5.78
N ASP A 29 7.27 -14.72 4.88
CA ASP A 29 8.55 -14.44 4.25
C ASP A 29 8.52 -13.13 3.45
N TYR A 30 9.64 -12.44 3.30
CA TYR A 30 9.71 -11.40 2.27
C TYR A 30 9.63 -12.01 0.89
N VAL A 31 8.80 -11.42 0.06
CA VAL A 31 8.62 -11.81 -1.34
C VAL A 31 8.87 -10.62 -2.25
N VAL A 32 9.24 -10.88 -3.49
CA VAL A 32 9.46 -9.86 -4.50
C VAL A 32 8.58 -10.14 -5.71
N TRP A 33 7.97 -9.09 -6.20
CA TRP A 33 7.27 -9.06 -7.47
C TRP A 33 7.98 -8.12 -8.43
N SER A 34 8.02 -8.46 -9.71
CA SER A 34 8.57 -7.59 -10.73
C SER A 34 7.72 -7.55 -11.99
N ALA A 35 7.80 -6.44 -12.73
CA ALA A 35 7.17 -6.26 -14.03
C ALA A 35 8.13 -5.59 -15.01
N PRO A 36 8.13 -5.95 -16.31
CA PRO A 36 8.87 -5.22 -17.33
C PRO A 36 8.36 -3.76 -17.42
N LEU A 37 9.26 -2.82 -17.66
CA LEU A 37 8.86 -1.39 -17.76
C LEU A 37 8.01 -1.09 -19.01
N ASP A 38 8.09 -1.92 -20.04
CA ASP A 38 7.30 -1.83 -21.26
C ASP A 38 5.97 -2.60 -21.18
N ASP A 39 5.77 -3.42 -20.14
CA ASP A 39 4.50 -4.13 -19.86
C ASP A 39 4.25 -4.25 -18.36
N LEU A 40 3.77 -3.17 -17.74
CA LEU A 40 3.45 -3.11 -16.31
C LEU A 40 2.22 -3.96 -15.91
N GLY A 41 1.59 -4.65 -16.86
CA GLY A 41 0.54 -5.64 -16.61
C GLY A 41 1.09 -7.04 -16.35
N SER A 42 2.30 -7.36 -16.84
CA SER A 42 2.91 -8.69 -16.77
C SER A 42 3.76 -8.88 -15.51
N TRP A 43 3.07 -8.96 -14.37
CA TRP A 43 3.72 -9.21 -13.09
C TRP A 43 4.23 -10.64 -12.96
N LYS A 44 5.45 -10.78 -12.48
CA LYS A 44 6.09 -12.05 -12.13
C LYS A 44 6.31 -12.12 -10.62
N TYR A 45 5.88 -13.20 -10.01
CA TYR A 45 6.29 -13.58 -8.66
C TYR A 45 7.72 -14.12 -8.70
N GLU A 46 8.68 -13.42 -8.11
CA GLU A 46 10.10 -13.80 -8.13
C GLU A 46 10.43 -14.85 -7.06
N GLY A 47 9.54 -15.06 -6.09
CA GLY A 47 9.71 -16.05 -5.02
C GLY A 47 10.01 -15.40 -3.68
N ILE A 48 10.42 -16.25 -2.73
CA ILE A 48 10.87 -15.83 -1.41
C ILE A 48 12.23 -15.17 -1.54
N SER A 49 12.30 -13.90 -1.20
CA SER A 49 13.54 -13.12 -1.25
C SER A 49 14.34 -13.22 0.05
N TYR A 50 13.64 -13.33 1.20
CA TYR A 50 14.25 -13.52 2.52
C TYR A 50 13.29 -14.30 3.44
N PRO A 51 13.69 -15.48 3.95
CA PRO A 51 12.78 -16.33 4.71
C PRO A 51 12.53 -15.80 6.12
N TYR A 52 11.29 -15.90 6.60
CA TYR A 52 10.88 -15.57 7.96
C TYR A 52 11.72 -16.30 9.02
N THR A 53 12.12 -17.54 8.71
CA THR A 53 12.92 -18.40 9.58
C THR A 53 14.41 -18.11 9.54
N ALA A 54 14.87 -17.13 8.75
CA ALA A 54 16.28 -16.78 8.70
C ALA A 54 16.76 -16.36 10.10
N THR A 55 17.81 -16.99 10.56
CA THR A 55 18.47 -16.67 11.84
C THR A 55 19.41 -15.49 11.66
N THR A 56 19.47 -14.63 12.67
CA THR A 56 20.35 -13.47 12.70
C THR A 56 21.16 -13.46 14.00
N ALA A 57 22.16 -12.63 14.07
CA ALA A 57 22.96 -12.48 15.29
C ALA A 57 22.16 -11.93 16.48
N SER A 58 21.02 -11.27 16.21
CA SER A 58 20.16 -10.65 17.22
C SER A 58 18.96 -11.50 17.64
N LEU A 59 18.64 -12.58 16.91
CA LEU A 59 17.46 -13.42 17.17
C LEU A 59 17.77 -14.90 17.00
N GLU A 60 17.56 -15.65 18.08
CA GLU A 60 17.59 -17.12 18.06
C GLU A 60 16.28 -17.70 17.50
N GLU A 61 15.18 -16.95 17.57
CA GLU A 61 13.85 -17.31 17.06
C GLU A 61 13.40 -16.29 15.99
N GLY A 62 12.66 -16.74 14.98
CA GLY A 62 12.09 -15.89 13.95
C GLY A 62 11.20 -14.79 14.55
N GLY A 63 11.09 -13.67 13.87
CA GLY A 63 10.23 -12.54 14.24
C GLY A 63 9.59 -11.93 13.00
N ASN A 64 8.46 -11.23 13.22
CA ASN A 64 7.71 -10.61 12.15
C ASN A 64 8.60 -9.68 11.30
N LEU A 65 8.67 -9.94 10.00
CA LEU A 65 9.48 -9.19 9.05
C LEU A 65 8.75 -7.88 8.68
N ALA A 66 9.07 -6.79 9.39
CA ALA A 66 8.47 -5.48 9.16
C ALA A 66 8.88 -4.90 7.79
N ALA A 67 8.35 -3.72 7.44
CA ALA A 67 8.54 -3.14 6.12
C ALA A 67 10.02 -3.05 5.70
N PRO A 68 10.41 -3.68 4.56
CA PRO A 68 11.77 -3.62 4.07
C PRO A 68 11.98 -2.43 3.12
N ASP A 69 13.23 -1.98 2.97
CA ASP A 69 13.69 -1.16 1.85
C ASP A 69 14.89 -1.80 1.16
N CYS A 70 14.98 -1.66 -0.16
CA CYS A 70 16.04 -2.27 -0.96
C CYS A 70 16.72 -1.22 -1.85
N VAL A 71 18.05 -1.14 -1.76
CA VAL A 71 18.88 -0.26 -2.59
C VAL A 71 20.07 -1.01 -3.17
N GLN A 72 20.62 -0.49 -4.28
CA GLN A 72 21.88 -0.96 -4.79
C GLN A 72 23.03 -0.17 -4.15
N GLY A 73 23.99 -0.88 -3.58
CA GLY A 73 25.19 -0.29 -3.00
C GLY A 73 26.25 0.10 -4.04
N PRO A 74 27.30 0.82 -3.61
CA PRO A 74 28.41 1.25 -4.49
C PRO A 74 29.18 0.08 -5.10
N ASP A 75 29.14 -1.08 -4.49
CA ASP A 75 29.75 -2.34 -4.96
C ASP A 75 28.90 -3.10 -5.99
N GLY A 76 27.72 -2.57 -6.32
CA GLY A 76 26.79 -3.14 -7.29
C GLY A 76 25.85 -4.22 -6.72
N ARG A 77 26.03 -4.62 -5.46
CA ARG A 77 25.14 -5.57 -4.79
C ARG A 77 23.88 -4.87 -4.27
N TYR A 78 22.85 -5.67 -3.96
CA TYR A 78 21.57 -5.19 -3.45
C TYR A 78 21.50 -5.41 -1.94
N TYR A 79 21.12 -4.38 -1.21
CA TYR A 79 21.05 -4.34 0.25
C TYR A 79 19.60 -4.17 0.69
N LEU A 80 19.11 -5.14 1.45
CA LEU A 80 17.76 -5.15 2.01
C LEU A 80 17.86 -4.74 3.49
N TYR A 81 17.28 -3.58 3.81
CA TYR A 81 17.20 -3.07 5.18
C TYR A 81 15.83 -3.42 5.74
N TYR A 82 15.80 -3.91 6.95
CA TYR A 82 14.55 -4.31 7.60
C TYR A 82 14.74 -4.36 9.12
N ASN A 83 13.64 -4.57 9.84
CA ASN A 83 13.68 -4.91 11.25
C ASN A 83 12.68 -6.03 11.55
N ARG A 84 12.93 -6.77 12.63
CA ARG A 84 12.05 -7.81 13.13
C ARG A 84 11.34 -7.27 14.36
N GLY A 85 10.01 -7.21 14.32
CA GLY A 85 9.24 -6.65 15.41
C GLY A 85 9.45 -5.14 15.60
N LYS A 86 8.86 -4.59 16.65
CA LYS A 86 8.81 -3.13 16.89
C LYS A 86 10.03 -2.56 17.62
N TYR A 87 10.96 -3.38 18.06
CA TYR A 87 12.00 -2.94 19.00
C TYR A 87 13.41 -3.32 18.60
N ASP A 88 13.54 -4.03 17.50
CA ASP A 88 14.80 -4.62 17.09
C ASP A 88 15.67 -3.63 16.30
N PRO A 89 16.98 -3.89 16.21
CA PRO A 89 17.87 -3.08 15.38
C PRO A 89 17.43 -3.12 13.92
N CYS A 90 17.91 -2.17 13.14
CA CYS A 90 17.86 -2.28 11.68
C CYS A 90 18.87 -3.35 11.25
N GLU A 91 18.38 -4.40 10.63
CA GLU A 91 19.16 -5.48 10.04
C GLU A 91 19.40 -5.22 8.56
N VAL A 92 20.48 -5.76 8.03
CA VAL A 92 20.88 -5.67 6.64
C VAL A 92 21.10 -7.07 6.10
N ALA A 93 20.46 -7.38 4.98
CA ALA A 93 20.75 -8.56 4.18
C ALA A 93 21.22 -8.15 2.79
N VAL A 94 22.00 -9.00 2.12
CA VAL A 94 22.65 -8.70 0.85
C VAL A 94 22.41 -9.79 -0.18
N SER A 95 22.30 -9.39 -1.46
CA SER A 95 22.20 -10.28 -2.62
C SER A 95 22.96 -9.71 -3.82
N ASP A 96 23.40 -10.58 -4.71
CA ASP A 96 23.99 -10.20 -6.00
C ASP A 96 22.92 -9.85 -7.05
N THR A 97 21.66 -10.15 -6.77
CA THR A 97 20.55 -9.90 -7.69
C THR A 97 19.38 -9.18 -6.97
N PRO A 98 18.62 -8.33 -7.67
CA PRO A 98 17.56 -7.53 -7.03
C PRO A 98 16.42 -8.38 -6.47
N GLN A 99 16.13 -9.55 -7.02
CA GLN A 99 15.07 -10.44 -6.53
C GLN A 99 15.51 -11.28 -5.33
N GLY A 100 16.80 -11.30 -4.97
CA GLY A 100 17.33 -12.20 -3.96
C GLY A 100 17.78 -13.57 -4.55
N PRO A 101 17.96 -14.64 -3.76
CA PRO A 101 17.72 -14.62 -2.30
C PRO A 101 18.72 -13.71 -1.58
N PHE A 102 18.24 -13.01 -0.56
CA PHE A 102 19.08 -12.23 0.32
C PHE A 102 19.62 -13.09 1.48
N THR A 103 20.82 -12.77 1.92
CA THR A 103 21.45 -13.42 3.08
C THR A 103 21.74 -12.38 4.13
N TYR A 104 21.45 -12.66 5.40
CA TYR A 104 21.80 -11.77 6.51
C TYR A 104 23.26 -11.42 6.49
N LEU A 105 23.56 -10.12 6.56
CA LEU A 105 24.91 -9.59 6.61
C LEU A 105 25.29 -9.17 8.03
N CYS A 106 24.56 -8.22 8.59
CA CYS A 106 24.84 -7.64 9.91
C CYS A 106 23.70 -6.73 10.38
N ASN A 107 23.84 -6.14 11.55
CA ASN A 107 23.06 -5.01 12.02
C ASN A 107 23.71 -3.69 11.62
N VAL A 108 22.90 -2.63 11.49
CA VAL A 108 23.42 -1.25 11.41
C VAL A 108 24.01 -0.86 12.77
N THR A 109 25.27 -0.47 12.80
CA THR A 109 26.02 -0.18 14.05
C THR A 109 26.88 1.07 13.93
N PHE A 110 27.26 1.65 15.05
CA PHE A 110 28.37 2.60 15.12
C PHE A 110 29.72 1.90 14.86
N PRO A 111 30.82 2.66 14.55
CA PRO A 111 32.14 2.08 14.26
C PRO A 111 32.70 1.20 15.39
N ASN A 112 32.26 1.40 16.62
CA ASN A 112 32.63 0.57 17.76
C ASN A 112 31.80 -0.70 17.92
N GLY A 113 30.92 -1.02 16.97
CA GLY A 113 30.05 -2.18 16.98
C GLY A 113 28.77 -2.05 17.84
N THR A 114 28.55 -0.88 18.44
CA THR A 114 27.31 -0.69 19.25
C THR A 114 26.11 -0.37 18.36
N ILE A 115 24.96 -0.94 18.69
CA ILE A 115 23.68 -0.65 18.05
C ILE A 115 23.11 0.66 18.63
N PRO A 116 22.53 1.54 17.77
CA PRO A 116 21.86 2.74 18.26
C PRO A 116 20.79 2.44 19.31
N ALA A 117 20.82 3.16 20.43
CA ALA A 117 19.83 3.02 21.52
C ALA A 117 18.49 3.69 21.17
N THR A 118 17.99 3.47 19.96
CA THR A 118 16.73 4.00 19.44
C THR A 118 16.01 2.93 18.62
N LYS A 119 14.72 3.12 18.43
CA LYS A 119 13.95 2.21 17.56
C LYS A 119 14.26 2.50 16.10
N MET A 120 14.89 1.54 15.46
CA MET A 120 15.26 1.63 14.04
C MET A 120 14.16 1.04 13.14
N PHE A 121 12.90 1.47 13.36
CA PHE A 121 11.71 0.92 12.72
C PHE A 121 11.49 1.51 11.33
N ASP A 122 10.97 0.67 10.41
CA ASP A 122 10.61 1.01 9.03
C ASP A 122 11.73 1.80 8.31
N PRO A 123 12.89 1.14 8.09
CA PRO A 123 14.03 1.79 7.46
C PRO A 123 13.72 2.20 6.02
N GLY A 124 14.15 3.40 5.63
CA GLY A 124 14.21 3.87 4.26
C GLY A 124 15.64 4.31 3.95
N VAL A 125 16.18 3.91 2.81
CA VAL A 125 17.58 4.16 2.46
C VAL A 125 17.69 4.92 1.13
N LEU A 126 18.59 5.88 1.07
CA LEU A 126 18.92 6.63 -0.13
C LEU A 126 20.43 6.55 -0.38
N VAL A 127 20.81 6.02 -1.52
CA VAL A 127 22.14 6.19 -2.09
C VAL A 127 22.08 7.41 -2.99
N ASP A 128 22.78 8.47 -2.61
CA ASP A 128 22.75 9.76 -3.30
C ASP A 128 23.69 9.78 -4.52
N ASP A 129 23.48 10.74 -5.42
CA ASP A 129 24.26 10.92 -6.65
C ASP A 129 25.77 11.15 -6.39
N ASP A 130 26.12 11.66 -5.22
CA ASP A 130 27.52 11.89 -4.79
C ASP A 130 28.13 10.68 -4.05
N GLY A 131 27.37 9.55 -3.99
CA GLY A 131 27.81 8.31 -3.37
C GLY A 131 27.62 8.27 -1.85
N ARG A 132 27.07 9.32 -1.21
CA ARG A 132 26.70 9.28 0.19
C ARG A 132 25.44 8.43 0.40
N ILE A 133 25.36 7.81 1.56
CA ILE A 133 24.29 6.87 1.90
C ILE A 133 23.57 7.37 3.14
N TYR A 134 22.26 7.50 3.04
CA TYR A 134 21.41 8.01 4.12
C TYR A 134 20.37 6.97 4.53
N LEU A 135 20.30 6.68 5.82
CA LEU A 135 19.29 5.82 6.43
C LEU A 135 18.30 6.68 7.22
N TYR A 136 17.01 6.48 6.99
CA TYR A 136 15.90 7.12 7.71
C TYR A 136 15.12 6.04 8.44
N ILE A 137 14.75 6.32 9.68
CA ILE A 137 14.01 5.39 10.55
C ILE A 137 13.05 6.15 11.46
N GLY A 138 12.09 5.46 12.04
CA GLY A 138 11.30 6.01 13.14
C GLY A 138 9.98 5.31 13.37
N PHE A 139 9.56 5.40 14.64
CA PHE A 139 8.23 5.04 15.07
C PHE A 139 7.77 6.03 16.14
N CYS A 140 6.88 6.95 15.77
CA CYS A 140 6.47 8.09 16.59
C CYS A 140 4.94 8.13 16.77
N PRO A 141 4.33 7.13 17.43
CA PRO A 141 2.88 7.06 17.59
C PRO A 141 2.33 8.21 18.44
N THR A 142 1.00 8.39 18.38
CA THR A 142 0.28 9.36 19.19
C THR A 142 0.38 9.05 20.69
N SER A 143 0.16 10.05 21.53
CA SER A 143 0.23 9.93 23.00
C SER A 143 -0.88 9.07 23.62
N ASP A 144 -1.86 8.60 22.84
CA ASP A 144 -2.98 7.79 23.32
C ASP A 144 -2.54 6.42 23.88
N PHE A 145 -1.31 6.03 23.56
CA PHE A 145 -0.70 4.84 24.11
C PHE A 145 0.32 5.19 25.20
N PRO A 146 0.16 4.75 26.47
CA PRO A 146 1.10 5.09 27.53
C PRO A 146 2.55 4.70 27.26
N TRP A 147 2.77 3.65 26.46
CA TRP A 147 4.10 3.21 26.01
C TRP A 147 4.69 4.14 24.92
N ALA A 148 3.85 4.90 24.20
CA ALA A 148 4.29 5.81 23.14
C ALA A 148 5.14 6.97 23.70
N LEU A 149 4.91 7.37 24.95
CA LEU A 149 5.70 8.42 25.63
C LEU A 149 7.18 8.05 25.79
N LYS A 150 7.52 6.74 25.69
CA LYS A 150 8.88 6.22 25.76
C LYS A 150 9.57 6.14 24.38
N LEU A 151 8.86 6.46 23.30
CA LEU A 151 9.37 6.42 21.95
C LEU A 151 9.93 7.77 21.52
N GLY A 152 10.65 7.77 20.40
CA GLY A 152 11.20 8.99 19.82
C GLY A 152 10.12 10.03 19.48
N LYS A 153 10.47 11.30 19.64
CA LYS A 153 9.62 12.42 19.23
C LYS A 153 9.81 12.83 17.78
N TYR A 154 10.84 12.29 17.13
CA TYR A 154 11.22 12.61 15.76
C TYR A 154 11.55 11.34 15.00
N SER A 155 11.33 11.31 13.68
CA SER A 155 12.04 10.38 12.83
C SER A 155 13.53 10.73 12.84
N LEU A 156 14.38 9.74 12.70
CA LEU A 156 15.82 9.91 12.79
C LEU A 156 16.49 9.57 11.45
N GLY A 157 17.57 10.27 11.17
CA GLY A 157 18.41 10.02 10.01
C GLY A 157 19.87 9.77 10.40
N PHE A 158 20.55 8.99 9.59
CA PHE A 158 21.96 8.67 9.73
C PHE A 158 22.65 8.77 8.36
N GLU A 159 23.90 9.19 8.33
CA GLU A 159 24.80 8.95 7.21
C GLU A 159 25.55 7.66 7.45
N LEU A 160 25.59 6.76 6.47
CA LEU A 160 26.32 5.48 6.54
C LEU A 160 27.65 5.58 5.80
N GLU A 161 28.58 4.72 6.18
CA GLU A 161 29.80 4.47 5.42
C GLU A 161 29.51 3.69 4.12
N PRO A 162 30.44 3.66 3.15
CA PRO A 162 30.25 2.92 1.89
C PRO A 162 30.04 1.41 2.06
N ASP A 163 30.28 0.85 3.23
CA ASP A 163 30.03 -0.55 3.57
C ASP A 163 28.52 -0.87 3.77
N MET A 164 27.66 0.16 3.70
CA MET A 164 26.21 0.08 3.77
C MET A 164 25.63 -0.19 5.17
N HIS A 165 26.43 -0.33 6.21
CA HIS A 165 25.90 -0.68 7.54
C HIS A 165 26.58 0.04 8.71
N THR A 166 27.75 0.61 8.53
CA THR A 166 28.42 1.38 9.58
C THR A 166 27.92 2.81 9.59
N ILE A 167 27.49 3.31 10.73
CA ILE A 167 27.04 4.69 10.91
C ILE A 167 28.26 5.61 10.93
N LYS A 168 28.29 6.54 9.99
CA LYS A 168 29.31 7.59 9.88
C LYS A 168 28.96 8.82 10.70
N ALA A 169 27.68 9.21 10.69
CA ALA A 169 27.18 10.37 11.41
C ALA A 169 25.70 10.22 11.80
N GLY A 170 25.28 10.90 12.87
CA GLY A 170 23.92 10.88 13.40
C GLY A 170 23.86 10.35 14.84
N PRO A 171 22.62 10.21 15.40
CA PRO A 171 21.33 10.49 14.75
C PRO A 171 21.06 11.98 14.55
N PHE A 172 20.38 12.30 13.45
CA PHE A 172 19.80 13.61 13.18
C PHE A 172 18.29 13.55 13.34
N GLU A 173 17.67 14.56 13.96
CA GLU A 173 16.22 14.71 13.98
C GLU A 173 15.75 15.21 12.61
N VAL A 174 14.91 14.42 11.90
CA VAL A 174 14.51 14.68 10.52
C VAL A 174 13.10 15.26 10.44
N LEU A 175 12.09 14.51 10.87
CA LEU A 175 10.69 14.96 10.88
C LEU A 175 10.13 14.95 12.30
N PRO A 176 9.30 15.93 12.68
CA PRO A 176 8.59 15.89 13.94
C PRO A 176 7.58 14.74 13.94
N GLY A 177 7.66 13.91 14.96
CA GLY A 177 6.66 12.86 15.22
C GLY A 177 5.36 13.45 15.77
N CYS A 178 4.34 12.62 15.90
CA CYS A 178 2.98 13.01 16.31
C CYS A 178 2.92 13.86 17.60
N GLN A 179 3.91 13.71 18.50
CA GLN A 179 3.98 14.43 19.77
C GLN A 179 4.83 15.70 19.72
N ALA A 180 5.38 16.07 18.56
CA ALA A 180 6.34 17.17 18.42
C ALA A 180 6.00 18.13 17.27
N THR A 181 4.77 18.12 16.77
CA THR A 181 4.37 18.90 15.60
C THR A 181 4.09 20.38 15.88
N ALA A 182 3.85 20.77 17.15
CA ALA A 182 3.42 22.12 17.50
C ALA A 182 4.42 23.20 17.05
N GLY A 183 3.99 24.14 16.20
CA GLY A 183 4.80 25.23 15.66
C GLY A 183 5.76 24.84 14.54
N THR A 184 5.63 23.63 13.97
CA THR A 184 6.55 23.09 12.96
C THR A 184 5.99 23.13 11.52
N GLY A 185 4.67 23.32 11.36
CA GLY A 185 3.95 23.21 10.10
C GLY A 185 3.55 21.78 9.74
N PHE A 186 3.78 20.81 10.63
CA PHE A 186 3.36 19.40 10.49
C PHE A 186 2.12 19.06 11.35
N GLU A 187 1.44 20.04 11.90
CA GLU A 187 0.27 19.84 12.75
C GLU A 187 -0.81 19.04 12.04
N GLY A 188 -1.26 17.94 12.66
CA GLY A 188 -2.21 17.00 12.08
C GLY A 188 -1.61 16.01 11.07
N HIS A 189 -0.31 16.15 10.75
CA HIS A 189 0.42 15.29 9.80
C HIS A 189 1.81 14.91 10.33
N GLY A 190 1.96 14.78 11.63
CA GLY A 190 3.20 14.35 12.27
C GLY A 190 3.64 12.97 11.76
N PHE A 191 4.94 12.77 11.69
CA PHE A 191 5.53 11.48 11.31
C PHE A 191 5.07 10.38 12.28
N TYR A 192 4.53 9.30 11.73
CA TYR A 192 4.18 8.10 12.48
C TYR A 192 5.21 6.98 12.25
N GLU A 193 5.38 6.55 10.99
CA GLU A 193 6.29 5.47 10.55
C GLU A 193 6.50 5.52 9.02
N ALA A 194 7.11 4.50 8.42
CA ALA A 194 7.14 4.27 6.98
C ALA A 194 8.03 5.22 6.18
N SER A 195 9.29 5.38 6.57
CA SER A 195 10.25 6.23 5.86
C SER A 195 10.54 5.74 4.45
N SER A 196 10.36 6.59 3.43
CA SER A 196 10.70 6.27 2.03
C SER A 196 11.30 7.50 1.33
N PRO A 197 12.64 7.66 1.36
CA PRO A 197 13.32 8.81 0.80
C PRO A 197 13.43 8.75 -0.72
N ARG A 198 13.39 9.92 -1.38
CA ARG A 198 13.67 10.09 -2.81
C ARG A 198 14.43 11.39 -3.04
N LYS A 199 15.36 11.39 -3.98
CA LYS A 199 15.96 12.62 -4.51
C LYS A 199 15.35 12.91 -5.88
N ILE A 200 14.83 14.11 -6.06
CA ILE A 200 14.25 14.57 -7.33
C ILE A 200 14.90 15.89 -7.69
N GLY A 201 15.75 15.85 -8.69
CA GLY A 201 16.62 16.98 -9.02
C GLY A 201 17.57 17.31 -7.88
N LYS A 202 17.44 18.50 -7.30
CA LYS A 202 18.27 18.95 -6.16
C LYS A 202 17.57 18.86 -4.81
N ARG A 203 16.35 18.32 -4.75
CA ARG A 203 15.54 18.26 -3.53
C ARG A 203 15.40 16.83 -3.04
N TYR A 204 15.29 16.70 -1.74
CA TYR A 204 15.03 15.46 -1.03
C TYR A 204 13.56 15.43 -0.60
N TYR A 205 12.88 14.36 -0.94
CA TYR A 205 11.49 14.10 -0.60
C TYR A 205 11.45 12.88 0.31
N LEU A 206 10.90 13.03 1.49
CA LEU A 206 10.70 11.93 2.41
C LEU A 206 9.20 11.64 2.50
N VAL A 207 8.80 10.50 1.93
CA VAL A 207 7.44 9.97 2.05
C VAL A 207 7.32 9.25 3.39
N TYR A 208 6.20 9.40 4.06
CA TYR A 208 5.96 8.81 5.36
C TYR A 208 4.46 8.62 5.65
N SER A 209 4.11 7.69 6.55
CA SER A 209 2.78 7.55 7.11
C SER A 209 2.59 8.55 8.24
N SER A 210 1.49 9.32 8.21
CA SER A 210 1.21 10.34 9.21
C SER A 210 0.41 9.80 10.39
N GLU A 211 0.23 10.63 11.41
CA GLU A 211 -0.63 10.36 12.57
C GLU A 211 -2.10 10.06 12.20
N GLN A 212 -2.56 10.45 10.99
CA GLN A 212 -3.88 10.10 10.48
C GLN A 212 -3.97 8.63 10.09
N SER A 213 -2.81 7.99 9.84
CA SER A 213 -2.63 6.57 9.55
C SER A 213 -3.14 6.11 8.17
N HIS A 214 -4.22 6.70 7.64
CA HIS A 214 -4.77 6.35 6.33
C HIS A 214 -4.08 7.04 5.16
N ASP A 215 -3.14 7.97 5.43
CA ASP A 215 -2.49 8.77 4.40
C ASP A 215 -0.97 8.57 4.38
N LEU A 216 -0.41 8.66 3.17
CA LEU A 216 1.00 8.90 2.95
C LEU A 216 1.19 10.37 2.65
N CYS A 217 1.98 11.02 3.49
CA CYS A 217 2.42 12.39 3.33
C CYS A 217 3.83 12.45 2.76
N TYR A 218 4.26 13.63 2.34
CA TYR A 218 5.65 13.88 2.04
C TYR A 218 6.13 15.17 2.69
N ALA A 219 7.41 15.18 2.99
CA ALA A 219 8.14 16.38 3.37
C ALA A 219 9.26 16.63 2.36
N VAL A 220 9.66 17.89 2.19
CA VAL A 220 10.67 18.29 1.19
C VAL A 220 11.75 19.15 1.83
N SER A 221 13.00 18.92 1.43
CA SER A 221 14.18 19.68 1.87
C SER A 221 15.21 19.85 0.75
N ASP A 222 16.06 20.85 0.88
CA ASP A 222 17.27 21.01 0.04
C ASP A 222 18.49 20.29 0.65
N GLN A 223 18.31 19.65 1.83
CA GLN A 223 19.36 18.89 2.53
C GLN A 223 18.83 17.47 2.87
N PRO A 224 19.66 16.44 2.85
CA PRO A 224 19.19 15.06 3.02
C PRO A 224 18.65 14.77 4.44
N LEU A 225 19.25 15.32 5.49
CA LEU A 225 18.96 14.93 6.87
C LEU A 225 18.37 16.03 7.73
N THR A 226 18.15 17.23 7.18
CA THR A 226 17.66 18.38 7.95
C THR A 226 16.81 19.32 7.09
N GLY A 227 16.08 20.26 7.72
CA GLY A 227 15.41 21.36 7.02
C GLY A 227 14.15 20.96 6.26
N TYR A 228 13.58 19.81 6.56
CA TYR A 228 12.36 19.35 5.94
C TYR A 228 11.15 20.22 6.31
N ARG A 229 10.32 20.47 5.33
CA ARG A 229 9.04 21.16 5.44
C ARG A 229 7.92 20.23 4.96
N TYR A 230 6.77 20.29 5.59
CA TYR A 230 5.59 19.55 5.16
C TYR A 230 5.22 19.94 3.73
N GLY A 231 5.06 18.94 2.87
CA GLY A 231 4.75 19.12 1.45
C GLY A 231 3.28 18.87 1.11
N GLY A 232 2.62 17.98 1.83
CA GLY A 232 1.23 17.63 1.59
C GLY A 232 0.96 16.11 1.67
N VAL A 233 -0.27 15.74 1.37
CA VAL A 233 -0.72 14.33 1.25
C VAL A 233 -0.49 13.84 -0.18
N LEU A 234 0.09 12.66 -0.33
CA LEU A 234 0.27 11.97 -1.63
C LEU A 234 -0.94 11.11 -1.98
N VAL A 235 -1.44 10.35 -1.02
CA VAL A 235 -2.59 9.47 -1.19
C VAL A 235 -3.22 9.18 0.17
N SER A 236 -4.53 8.98 0.19
CA SER A 236 -5.26 8.39 1.31
C SER A 236 -5.89 7.08 0.86
N ASN A 237 -5.64 5.97 1.57
CA ASN A 237 -6.24 4.67 1.20
C ASN A 237 -7.76 4.60 1.38
N ALA A 238 -8.36 5.71 1.85
CA ALA A 238 -9.80 5.91 1.97
C ALA A 238 -10.31 7.13 1.18
N ASP A 239 -9.48 7.76 0.31
CA ASP A 239 -9.77 8.96 -0.48
C ASP A 239 -10.17 10.19 0.37
N ILE A 240 -9.71 10.26 1.62
CA ILE A 240 -9.95 11.38 2.53
C ILE A 240 -9.02 12.53 2.18
N GLY A 241 -9.50 13.77 2.29
CA GLY A 241 -8.76 15.00 2.06
C GLY A 241 -8.88 15.53 0.63
N ARG A 242 -8.91 14.65 -0.37
CA ARG A 242 -8.98 15.06 -1.77
C ARG A 242 -10.28 15.81 -2.07
N ASN A 243 -10.16 17.00 -2.67
CA ASN A 243 -11.29 17.88 -2.98
C ASN A 243 -12.21 18.17 -1.78
N GLY A 244 -11.64 18.16 -0.55
CA GLY A 244 -12.40 18.39 0.68
C GLY A 244 -13.27 17.20 1.13
N ASN A 245 -13.04 16.00 0.57
CA ASN A 245 -13.74 14.79 1.01
C ASN A 245 -13.34 14.43 2.45
N THR A 246 -14.31 14.32 3.34
CA THR A 246 -14.11 13.92 4.74
C THR A 246 -14.68 12.53 5.05
N THR A 247 -15.32 11.89 4.07
CA THR A 247 -15.98 10.59 4.25
C THR A 247 -15.14 9.50 3.60
N PRO A 248 -14.73 8.47 4.36
CA PRO A 248 -14.02 7.33 3.79
C PRO A 248 -14.80 6.66 2.66
N LYS A 249 -14.10 6.30 1.58
CA LYS A 249 -14.66 5.60 0.42
C LYS A 249 -14.42 4.09 0.46
N ALA A 250 -13.61 3.61 1.40
CA ALA A 250 -13.31 2.20 1.62
C ALA A 250 -12.96 1.96 3.09
N PRO A 251 -12.99 0.70 3.57
CA PRO A 251 -12.36 0.35 4.85
C PRO A 251 -10.90 0.76 4.86
N TYR A 252 -10.44 1.38 5.94
CA TYR A 252 -9.10 1.97 6.01
C TYR A 252 -8.36 1.63 7.31
N GLY A 253 -7.06 1.73 7.27
CA GLY A 253 -6.15 1.54 8.40
C GLY A 253 -4.80 2.14 8.07
N ASN A 254 -3.72 1.57 8.62
CA ASN A 254 -2.37 2.01 8.31
C ASN A 254 -2.06 1.93 6.80
N THR A 255 -1.08 2.69 6.35
CA THR A 255 -0.57 2.61 4.98
C THR A 255 0.94 2.82 4.96
N HIS A 256 1.62 2.17 4.02
CA HIS A 256 3.06 2.28 3.79
C HIS A 256 3.32 2.17 2.28
N GLY A 257 4.30 2.90 1.79
CA GLY A 257 4.66 2.86 0.38
C GLY A 257 5.70 3.92 0.01
N GLY A 258 5.83 4.17 -1.27
CA GLY A 258 6.83 5.11 -1.77
C GLY A 258 6.59 5.54 -3.21
N LEU A 259 7.34 6.54 -3.64
CA LEU A 259 7.29 7.10 -4.99
C LEU A 259 8.20 6.34 -5.95
N VAL A 260 7.75 6.16 -7.19
CA VAL A 260 8.58 5.72 -8.32
C VAL A 260 8.18 6.47 -9.58
N GLN A 261 9.13 6.75 -10.47
CA GLN A 261 8.85 7.35 -11.78
C GLN A 261 8.94 6.28 -12.87
N LEU A 262 7.85 6.07 -13.60
CA LEU A 262 7.73 5.10 -14.68
C LEU A 262 7.37 5.83 -15.97
N GLY A 263 8.22 5.76 -16.99
CA GLY A 263 7.95 6.41 -18.28
C GLY A 263 7.67 7.92 -18.20
N GLY A 264 8.27 8.62 -17.22
CA GLY A 264 8.05 10.05 -16.99
C GLY A 264 6.87 10.38 -16.06
N GLN A 265 5.97 9.46 -15.79
CA GLN A 265 4.87 9.60 -14.84
C GLN A 265 5.31 9.16 -13.44
N TRP A 266 5.03 9.96 -12.42
CA TRP A 266 5.19 9.58 -11.02
C TRP A 266 4.03 8.75 -10.53
N TYR A 267 4.33 7.70 -9.77
CA TYR A 267 3.36 6.86 -9.09
C TYR A 267 3.66 6.81 -7.61
N ILE A 268 2.61 6.83 -6.79
CA ILE A 268 2.66 6.48 -5.38
C ILE A 268 2.18 5.04 -5.21
N PHE A 269 3.07 4.19 -4.70
CA PHE A 269 2.70 2.86 -4.23
C PHE A 269 2.26 2.97 -2.78
N TYR A 270 1.18 2.27 -2.43
CA TYR A 270 0.61 2.25 -1.09
C TYR A 270 -0.12 0.93 -0.85
N HIS A 271 -0.71 0.73 0.32
CA HIS A 271 -1.56 -0.42 0.55
C HIS A 271 -2.90 -0.03 1.17
N ARG A 272 -3.87 -0.92 1.01
CA ARG A 272 -5.17 -0.85 1.66
C ARG A 272 -5.46 -2.14 2.41
N GLN A 273 -6.43 -2.08 3.34
CA GLN A 273 -6.81 -3.20 4.16
C GLN A 273 -7.70 -4.20 3.41
N THR A 274 -7.51 -5.47 3.69
CA THR A 274 -8.32 -6.59 3.21
C THR A 274 -8.77 -7.45 4.39
N HIS A 275 -9.57 -8.49 4.15
CA HIS A 275 -10.07 -9.41 5.18
C HIS A 275 -10.81 -8.75 6.35
N GLY A 276 -11.21 -7.48 6.23
CA GLY A 276 -11.91 -6.74 7.28
C GLY A 276 -11.08 -6.48 8.54
N ILE A 277 -9.74 -6.49 8.45
CA ILE A 277 -8.81 -6.25 9.55
C ILE A 277 -7.58 -5.45 9.08
N GLU A 278 -6.90 -4.74 10.00
CA GLU A 278 -5.78 -3.86 9.67
C GLU A 278 -4.53 -4.61 9.18
N CYS A 279 -4.29 -5.81 9.69
CA CYS A 279 -3.06 -6.58 9.42
C CYS A 279 -3.12 -7.50 8.18
N CYS A 280 -4.17 -7.40 7.37
CA CYS A 280 -4.21 -8.04 6.05
C CYS A 280 -4.29 -6.95 4.99
N ARG A 281 -3.29 -6.88 4.10
CA ARG A 281 -3.08 -5.72 3.23
C ARG A 281 -2.88 -6.11 1.78
N GLN A 282 -3.34 -5.26 0.87
CA GLN A 282 -3.18 -5.37 -0.57
C GLN A 282 -2.40 -4.16 -1.10
N GLY A 283 -1.39 -4.40 -1.93
CA GLY A 283 -0.65 -3.35 -2.65
C GLY A 283 -1.51 -2.65 -3.69
N CYS A 284 -1.38 -1.33 -3.77
CA CYS A 284 -2.05 -0.45 -4.72
C CYS A 284 -1.04 0.54 -5.29
N ALA A 285 -1.36 1.15 -6.43
CA ALA A 285 -0.57 2.24 -7.02
C ALA A 285 -1.49 3.24 -7.70
N GLU A 286 -1.16 4.54 -7.61
CA GLU A 286 -1.87 5.60 -8.31
C GLU A 286 -0.89 6.57 -8.94
N PRO A 287 -1.22 7.15 -10.11
CA PRO A 287 -0.45 8.23 -10.68
C PRO A 287 -0.56 9.49 -9.80
N VAL A 288 0.57 10.15 -9.57
CA VAL A 288 0.64 11.44 -8.88
C VAL A 288 1.26 12.49 -9.77
N VAL A 289 0.78 13.72 -9.65
CA VAL A 289 1.27 14.86 -10.43
C VAL A 289 2.27 15.63 -9.58
N LEU A 290 3.49 15.81 -10.12
CA LEU A 290 4.50 16.73 -9.60
C LEU A 290 4.41 18.01 -10.44
N ASP A 291 4.07 19.14 -9.81
CA ASP A 291 3.98 20.43 -10.50
C ASP A 291 5.37 21.08 -10.75
N ALA A 292 5.37 22.19 -11.48
CA ALA A 292 6.61 22.89 -11.82
C ALA A 292 7.34 23.49 -10.61
N GLU A 293 6.63 23.72 -9.51
CA GLU A 293 7.16 24.20 -8.24
C GLU A 293 7.74 23.08 -7.38
N GLY A 294 7.58 21.81 -7.83
CA GLY A 294 8.05 20.62 -7.13
C GLY A 294 7.12 20.18 -6.02
N ARG A 295 5.80 20.41 -6.15
CA ARG A 295 4.79 19.95 -5.21
C ARG A 295 4.03 18.78 -5.82
N PHE A 296 3.84 17.73 -5.05
CA PHE A 296 2.95 16.64 -5.40
C PHE A 296 1.50 16.99 -5.04
N HIS A 297 0.58 16.64 -5.92
CA HIS A 297 -0.85 16.74 -5.68
C HIS A 297 -1.41 15.40 -5.22
N GLN A 298 -2.32 15.41 -4.26
CA GLN A 298 -2.93 14.18 -3.73
C GLN A 298 -3.59 13.36 -4.85
N ALA A 299 -3.21 12.09 -4.97
CA ALA A 299 -3.81 11.14 -5.89
C ALA A 299 -5.26 10.82 -5.51
N GLU A 300 -6.09 10.58 -6.52
CA GLU A 300 -7.35 9.90 -6.37
C GLU A 300 -7.10 8.39 -6.26
N ILE A 301 -7.82 7.69 -5.38
CA ILE A 301 -7.83 6.23 -5.45
C ILE A 301 -8.72 5.78 -6.61
N THR A 302 -8.15 4.95 -7.48
CA THR A 302 -8.81 4.47 -8.70
C THR A 302 -8.72 2.95 -8.83
N SER A 303 -9.31 2.40 -9.86
CA SER A 303 -9.13 1.01 -10.26
C SER A 303 -8.10 0.86 -11.39
N CYS A 304 -7.50 1.97 -11.83
CA CYS A 304 -6.60 2.00 -12.97
C CYS A 304 -5.17 1.55 -12.62
N GLY A 305 -4.71 1.82 -11.41
CA GLY A 305 -3.36 1.45 -10.99
C GLY A 305 -2.28 1.90 -11.98
N LEU A 306 -1.49 0.97 -12.47
CA LEU A 306 -0.41 1.20 -13.43
C LEU A 306 -0.86 1.16 -14.90
N ASN A 307 -2.16 1.12 -15.20
CA ASN A 307 -2.67 1.03 -16.57
C ASN A 307 -2.37 2.28 -17.43
N GLY A 308 -1.92 3.38 -16.81
CA GLY A 308 -1.58 4.61 -17.52
C GLY A 308 -2.77 5.42 -18.03
N GLY A 309 -4.00 5.01 -17.73
CA GLY A 309 -5.25 5.65 -18.15
C GLY A 309 -6.46 4.81 -17.77
N PRO A 310 -7.68 5.14 -18.25
CA PRO A 310 -8.88 4.38 -17.97
C PRO A 310 -8.76 2.93 -18.46
N LEU A 311 -9.35 2.02 -17.70
CA LEU A 311 -9.47 0.61 -18.10
C LEU A 311 -10.29 0.47 -19.38
N PRO A 312 -10.06 -0.54 -20.22
CA PRO A 312 -10.90 -0.80 -21.40
C PRO A 312 -12.37 -0.92 -21.03
N GLY A 313 -13.26 -0.41 -21.91
CA GLY A 313 -14.71 -0.51 -21.74
C GLY A 313 -15.26 -1.91 -22.01
N ILE A 314 -14.45 -2.80 -22.60
CA ILE A 314 -14.71 -4.22 -22.84
C ILE A 314 -13.60 -5.01 -22.16
N GLY A 315 -13.95 -6.05 -21.41
CA GLY A 315 -12.96 -6.88 -20.69
C GLY A 315 -13.53 -7.55 -19.47
N SER A 316 -12.68 -8.36 -18.81
CA SER A 316 -12.98 -9.03 -17.54
C SER A 316 -12.21 -8.36 -16.39
N TYR A 317 -12.91 -8.10 -15.28
CA TYR A 317 -12.39 -7.36 -14.14
C TYR A 317 -12.72 -8.06 -12.84
N ASN A 318 -11.72 -8.26 -11.99
CA ASN A 318 -11.95 -8.79 -10.66
C ASN A 318 -12.61 -7.74 -9.77
N ALA A 319 -13.57 -8.13 -8.94
CA ALA A 319 -14.27 -7.25 -8.01
C ALA A 319 -13.32 -6.58 -7.00
N CYS A 320 -12.17 -7.18 -6.71
CA CYS A 320 -11.14 -6.61 -5.85
C CYS A 320 -10.45 -5.37 -6.42
N TYR A 321 -10.73 -4.98 -7.67
CA TYR A 321 -10.29 -3.68 -8.21
C TYR A 321 -11.18 -2.51 -7.77
N ALA A 322 -12.27 -2.77 -7.04
CA ALA A 322 -13.11 -1.71 -6.48
C ALA A 322 -12.27 -0.74 -5.65
N CYS A 323 -12.23 0.52 -6.05
CA CYS A 323 -11.54 1.58 -5.31
C CYS A 323 -12.45 2.21 -4.25
N ASN A 324 -13.77 2.11 -4.39
CA ASN A 324 -14.76 2.44 -3.37
C ASN A 324 -15.45 1.16 -2.92
N LEU A 325 -15.61 0.99 -1.62
CA LEU A 325 -16.36 -0.12 -1.05
C LEU A 325 -17.03 0.35 0.25
N THR A 326 -18.29 0.71 0.18
CA THR A 326 -19.02 1.31 1.29
C THR A 326 -20.39 0.63 1.52
N HIS A 327 -20.89 0.79 2.71
CA HIS A 327 -22.25 0.43 3.11
C HIS A 327 -22.73 1.49 4.12
N GLU A 328 -24.01 1.63 4.41
CA GLU A 328 -24.60 2.73 5.22
C GLU A 328 -23.89 3.03 6.54
N THR A 329 -23.32 2.01 7.17
CA THR A 329 -22.61 2.12 8.45
C THR A 329 -21.10 1.90 8.34
N ILE A 330 -20.57 1.65 7.15
CA ILE A 330 -19.22 1.13 6.92
C ILE A 330 -18.28 2.22 6.42
N GLY A 331 -17.01 2.04 6.71
CA GLY A 331 -15.94 2.89 6.24
C GLY A 331 -15.75 4.16 7.04
N LYS A 332 -16.58 4.41 8.05
CA LYS A 332 -16.44 5.60 8.92
C LYS A 332 -15.42 5.41 10.03
N GLU A 333 -14.98 4.18 10.28
CA GLU A 333 -14.06 3.87 11.36
C GLU A 333 -12.81 3.18 10.85
N ARG A 334 -11.67 3.60 11.38
CA ARG A 334 -10.39 2.94 11.16
C ARG A 334 -10.41 1.49 11.64
N LEU A 335 -9.96 0.57 10.80
CA LEU A 335 -9.66 -0.79 11.20
C LEU A 335 -8.43 -0.81 12.13
N THR A 336 -8.40 -1.74 13.05
CA THR A 336 -7.25 -1.99 13.92
C THR A 336 -7.04 -3.49 14.09
N ILE A 337 -5.91 -3.92 14.63
CA ILE A 337 -5.67 -5.34 14.95
C ILE A 337 -6.70 -5.94 15.92
N ARG A 338 -7.44 -5.10 16.66
CA ARG A 338 -8.50 -5.51 17.61
C ARG A 338 -9.90 -5.36 17.03
N LYS A 339 -10.05 -4.66 15.90
CA LYS A 339 -11.32 -4.38 15.27
C LYS A 339 -11.40 -5.08 13.93
N CYS A 340 -11.87 -6.32 13.97
CA CYS A 340 -12.19 -7.10 12.78
C CYS A 340 -13.67 -6.92 12.41
N VAL A 341 -13.95 -6.58 11.16
CA VAL A 341 -15.31 -6.36 10.63
C VAL A 341 -15.72 -7.42 9.61
N ARG A 342 -14.97 -8.51 9.50
CA ARG A 342 -15.16 -9.58 8.52
C ARG A 342 -16.59 -10.12 8.47
N ASP A 343 -17.19 -10.33 9.62
CA ASP A 343 -18.54 -10.92 9.69
C ASP A 343 -19.67 -9.89 9.52
N THR A 344 -19.35 -8.60 9.60
CA THR A 344 -20.35 -7.53 9.63
C THR A 344 -20.31 -6.60 8.43
N GLN A 345 -19.23 -6.60 7.65
CA GLN A 345 -19.03 -5.62 6.59
C GLN A 345 -18.47 -6.22 5.31
N PRO A 346 -18.76 -5.65 4.11
CA PRO A 346 -18.11 -6.05 2.89
C PRO A 346 -16.61 -5.74 2.95
N HIS A 347 -15.81 -6.64 2.45
CA HIS A 347 -14.35 -6.52 2.41
C HIS A 347 -13.77 -7.36 1.29
N ILE A 348 -12.58 -7.00 0.84
CA ILE A 348 -11.80 -7.83 -0.08
C ILE A 348 -11.29 -9.05 0.69
N PHE A 349 -11.46 -10.22 0.10
CA PHE A 349 -11.08 -11.50 0.68
C PHE A 349 -10.25 -12.32 -0.30
N GLU A 350 -9.26 -13.03 0.21
CA GLU A 350 -8.49 -14.06 -0.49
C GLU A 350 -8.85 -15.43 0.09
N GLU A 351 -9.40 -16.30 -0.75
CA GLU A 351 -9.64 -17.70 -0.42
C GLU A 351 -8.46 -18.53 -0.95
N PRO A 352 -7.63 -19.09 -0.07
CA PRO A 352 -6.45 -19.85 -0.50
C PRO A 352 -6.81 -21.03 -1.40
N ALA A 353 -6.07 -21.23 -2.48
CA ALA A 353 -6.28 -22.34 -3.37
C ALA A 353 -5.89 -23.67 -2.71
N SER A 354 -6.61 -24.73 -3.06
CA SER A 354 -6.29 -26.11 -2.62
C SER A 354 -4.92 -26.59 -3.11
N SER A 355 -4.37 -26.00 -4.17
CA SER A 355 -3.03 -26.25 -4.67
C SER A 355 -1.92 -25.77 -3.71
N GLY A 356 -2.25 -24.90 -2.76
CA GLY A 356 -1.30 -24.21 -1.91
C GLY A 356 -0.47 -23.14 -2.62
N LYS A 357 -0.74 -22.92 -3.92
CA LYS A 357 -0.10 -21.85 -4.68
C LYS A 357 -0.92 -20.57 -4.58
N ARG A 358 -0.27 -19.49 -4.19
CA ARG A 358 -0.94 -18.21 -3.95
C ARG A 358 -1.52 -17.61 -5.23
N GLU A 359 -0.86 -17.78 -6.36
CA GLU A 359 -1.33 -17.34 -7.67
C GLU A 359 -2.67 -17.98 -8.10
N ASP A 360 -3.02 -19.13 -7.52
CA ASP A 360 -4.27 -19.84 -7.78
C ASP A 360 -5.38 -19.46 -6.78
N SER A 361 -5.10 -18.59 -5.81
CA SER A 361 -6.07 -18.14 -4.80
C SER A 361 -7.21 -17.35 -5.44
N LEU A 362 -8.41 -17.55 -4.94
CA LEU A 362 -9.60 -16.82 -5.39
C LEU A 362 -9.74 -15.51 -4.63
N HIS A 363 -9.86 -14.40 -5.36
CA HIS A 363 -10.04 -13.07 -4.77
C HIS A 363 -11.42 -12.52 -5.11
N TYR A 364 -12.15 -12.04 -4.10
CA TYR A 364 -13.51 -11.52 -4.27
C TYR A 364 -13.88 -10.51 -3.19
N ILE A 365 -14.94 -9.74 -3.42
CA ILE A 365 -15.57 -8.96 -2.34
C ILE A 365 -16.49 -9.88 -1.58
N ALA A 366 -16.20 -10.14 -0.33
CA ALA A 366 -16.98 -10.96 0.58
C ALA A 366 -18.03 -10.15 1.34
N ASN A 367 -19.09 -10.84 1.76
CA ASN A 367 -20.04 -10.35 2.74
C ASN A 367 -20.76 -9.05 2.35
N MET A 368 -21.01 -8.81 1.06
CA MET A 368 -21.84 -7.69 0.61
C MET A 368 -23.26 -7.84 1.14
N GLN A 369 -23.86 -6.72 1.53
CA GLN A 369 -25.21 -6.62 2.11
C GLN A 369 -26.06 -5.65 1.29
N ASP A 370 -27.37 -5.63 1.55
CA ASP A 370 -28.26 -4.68 0.91
C ASP A 370 -27.75 -3.25 1.04
N GLY A 371 -27.74 -2.50 -0.07
CA GLY A 371 -27.18 -1.15 -0.14
C GLY A 371 -25.67 -1.05 -0.24
N THR A 372 -24.90 -2.16 -0.20
CA THR A 372 -23.45 -2.10 -0.46
C THR A 372 -23.18 -1.46 -1.82
N LEU A 373 -22.25 -0.50 -1.86
CA LEU A 373 -21.78 0.21 -3.04
C LEU A 373 -20.31 -0.09 -3.28
N ALA A 374 -20.01 -0.72 -4.43
CA ALA A 374 -18.66 -0.94 -4.90
C ALA A 374 -18.40 -0.07 -6.15
N GLY A 375 -17.40 0.80 -6.09
CA GLY A 375 -17.07 1.73 -7.17
C GLY A 375 -15.75 1.38 -7.84
N PHE A 376 -15.76 1.51 -9.17
CA PHE A 376 -14.60 1.30 -10.04
C PHE A 376 -14.37 2.55 -10.87
N LYS A 377 -13.19 3.09 -10.90
CA LYS A 377 -12.83 4.33 -11.61
C LYS A 377 -11.51 4.13 -12.35
N TYR A 378 -11.42 4.36 -13.63
CA TYR A 378 -12.38 4.73 -14.65
C TYR A 378 -12.31 3.74 -15.81
N PHE A 379 -13.33 3.75 -16.71
CA PHE A 379 -13.38 2.93 -17.92
C PHE A 379 -13.59 3.80 -19.15
N ALA A 380 -12.96 3.43 -20.27
CA ALA A 380 -13.25 3.98 -21.59
C ALA A 380 -14.47 3.25 -22.18
N LEU A 381 -15.68 3.70 -21.80
CA LEU A 381 -16.94 3.09 -22.22
C LEU A 381 -17.39 3.56 -23.59
N GLY A 382 -18.29 2.79 -24.23
CA GLY A 382 -18.93 3.14 -25.50
C GLY A 382 -19.53 1.96 -26.23
N ASP A 383 -18.86 0.82 -26.25
CA ASP A 383 -19.21 -0.33 -27.11
C ASP A 383 -19.85 -1.48 -26.34
N ALA A 384 -19.75 -1.51 -25.02
CA ALA A 384 -20.31 -2.57 -24.21
C ALA A 384 -21.84 -2.52 -24.21
N SER A 385 -22.47 -3.67 -24.45
CA SER A 385 -23.92 -3.85 -24.48
C SER A 385 -24.45 -4.86 -23.47
N ARG A 386 -23.51 -5.62 -22.85
CA ARG A 386 -23.82 -6.70 -21.89
C ARG A 386 -22.89 -6.63 -20.71
N LEU A 387 -23.43 -6.95 -19.56
CA LEU A 387 -22.72 -7.14 -18.31
C LEU A 387 -22.96 -8.55 -17.77
N THR A 388 -21.88 -9.30 -17.49
CA THR A 388 -21.94 -10.58 -16.81
C THR A 388 -21.29 -10.40 -15.44
N LEU A 389 -21.90 -10.97 -14.39
CA LEU A 389 -21.38 -10.98 -13.02
C LEU A 389 -21.11 -12.42 -12.62
N ARG A 390 -20.01 -12.68 -11.93
CA ARG A 390 -19.73 -13.96 -11.27
C ARG A 390 -19.82 -13.77 -9.76
N LEU A 391 -20.85 -14.35 -9.13
CA LEU A 391 -21.16 -14.17 -7.72
C LEU A 391 -21.79 -15.42 -7.11
N ARG A 392 -21.88 -15.46 -5.77
CA ARG A 392 -22.73 -16.40 -5.02
C ARG A 392 -23.56 -15.61 -4.00
N ALA A 393 -24.78 -16.07 -3.71
CA ALA A 393 -25.74 -15.31 -2.94
C ALA A 393 -26.63 -16.20 -2.06
N SER A 394 -26.83 -15.84 -0.80
CA SER A 394 -27.69 -16.60 0.13
C SER A 394 -29.19 -16.35 -0.06
N ALA A 395 -29.57 -15.33 -0.85
CA ALA A 395 -30.95 -15.00 -1.22
C ALA A 395 -30.99 -14.42 -2.64
N PRO A 396 -32.14 -14.46 -3.35
CA PRO A 396 -32.26 -13.80 -4.63
C PRO A 396 -32.17 -12.27 -4.48
N GLY A 397 -31.68 -11.58 -5.53
CA GLY A 397 -31.50 -10.15 -5.53
C GLY A 397 -31.18 -9.58 -6.90
N SER A 398 -30.67 -8.36 -6.93
CA SER A 398 -30.10 -7.75 -8.14
C SER A 398 -28.89 -6.88 -7.82
N MET A 399 -28.02 -6.72 -8.82
CA MET A 399 -26.92 -5.76 -8.80
C MET A 399 -27.24 -4.65 -9.80
N ALA A 400 -27.51 -3.45 -9.30
CA ALA A 400 -27.73 -2.27 -10.11
C ALA A 400 -26.41 -1.53 -10.36
N VAL A 401 -26.17 -1.09 -11.59
CA VAL A 401 -24.94 -0.40 -12.00
C VAL A 401 -25.24 1.03 -12.41
N TYR A 402 -24.45 1.96 -11.91
CA TYR A 402 -24.60 3.39 -12.13
C TYR A 402 -23.30 4.01 -12.65
N LEU A 403 -23.44 5.14 -13.39
CA LEU A 403 -22.35 5.91 -13.93
C LEU A 403 -21.94 7.09 -13.04
N ASP A 404 -22.39 7.11 -11.81
CA ASP A 404 -22.07 8.11 -10.79
C ASP A 404 -22.26 7.53 -9.38
N GLU A 405 -21.50 8.05 -8.41
CA GLU A 405 -21.53 7.61 -7.01
C GLU A 405 -22.89 7.87 -6.34
N ALA A 406 -23.62 8.90 -6.77
CA ALA A 406 -24.95 9.24 -6.25
C ALA A 406 -26.05 8.28 -6.73
N CYS A 407 -25.70 7.32 -7.60
CA CYS A 407 -26.63 6.33 -8.17
C CYS A 407 -27.82 6.96 -8.90
N THR A 408 -27.60 8.04 -9.66
CA THR A 408 -28.65 8.74 -10.41
C THR A 408 -28.72 8.30 -11.87
N ARG A 409 -27.61 7.85 -12.48
CA ARG A 409 -27.49 7.49 -13.90
C ARG A 409 -27.32 5.97 -14.02
N LYS A 410 -28.42 5.25 -14.11
CA LYS A 410 -28.41 3.78 -14.19
C LYS A 410 -27.95 3.29 -15.56
N ALA A 411 -27.01 2.34 -15.60
CA ALA A 411 -26.46 1.71 -16.79
C ALA A 411 -26.90 0.25 -16.97
N ALA A 412 -27.16 -0.48 -15.86
CA ALA A 412 -27.60 -1.86 -15.88
C ALA A 412 -28.36 -2.24 -14.60
N GLU A 413 -29.08 -3.35 -14.67
CA GLU A 413 -29.51 -4.11 -13.50
C GLU A 413 -29.47 -5.59 -13.85
N VAL A 414 -28.77 -6.37 -13.06
CA VAL A 414 -28.58 -7.80 -13.27
C VAL A 414 -29.22 -8.56 -12.11
N PRO A 415 -30.39 -9.20 -12.32
CA PRO A 415 -31.01 -10.06 -11.32
C PRO A 415 -30.23 -11.36 -11.16
N PHE A 416 -30.24 -11.92 -9.97
CA PHE A 416 -29.62 -13.22 -9.68
C PHE A 416 -30.49 -14.05 -8.72
N PRO A 417 -30.51 -15.40 -8.89
CA PRO A 417 -31.14 -16.30 -7.93
C PRO A 417 -30.22 -16.51 -6.71
N ALA A 418 -30.75 -17.10 -5.66
CA ALA A 418 -29.94 -17.65 -4.58
C ALA A 418 -29.09 -18.83 -5.09
N SER A 419 -27.82 -18.88 -4.71
CA SER A 419 -26.92 -19.99 -4.95
C SER A 419 -25.74 -19.92 -3.99
N THR A 420 -25.40 -21.03 -3.35
CA THR A 420 -24.18 -21.17 -2.55
C THR A 420 -22.94 -21.41 -3.42
N ASP A 421 -23.16 -21.87 -4.65
CA ASP A 421 -22.09 -22.06 -5.63
C ASP A 421 -21.90 -20.80 -6.47
N TRP A 422 -20.67 -20.60 -6.97
CA TRP A 422 -20.37 -19.53 -7.90
C TRP A 422 -21.20 -19.70 -9.19
N GLN A 423 -21.93 -18.65 -9.55
CA GLN A 423 -22.79 -18.60 -10.73
C GLN A 423 -22.47 -17.37 -11.58
N GLU A 424 -22.69 -17.50 -12.87
CA GLU A 424 -22.66 -16.39 -13.82
C GLU A 424 -24.08 -15.93 -14.13
N VAL A 425 -24.33 -14.65 -13.97
CA VAL A 425 -25.60 -13.99 -14.33
C VAL A 425 -25.33 -12.80 -15.23
N GLN A 426 -26.27 -12.49 -16.13
CA GLN A 426 -26.06 -11.46 -17.12
C GLN A 426 -27.27 -10.55 -17.30
N GLY A 427 -26.99 -9.33 -17.76
CA GLY A 427 -28.02 -8.34 -18.09
C GLY A 427 -27.55 -7.42 -19.21
N SER A 428 -28.48 -6.65 -19.74
CA SER A 428 -28.16 -5.59 -20.71
C SER A 428 -27.39 -4.47 -20.01
N PHE A 429 -26.42 -3.89 -20.68
CA PHE A 429 -25.63 -2.75 -20.24
C PHE A 429 -25.75 -1.62 -21.29
N SER A 430 -25.87 -0.39 -20.84
CA SER A 430 -25.88 0.77 -21.71
C SER A 430 -25.23 1.97 -21.04
N ALA A 431 -24.19 2.51 -21.66
CA ALA A 431 -23.52 3.70 -21.22
C ALA A 431 -23.16 4.57 -22.42
N PRO A 432 -23.14 5.91 -22.31
CA PRO A 432 -22.59 6.77 -23.35
C PRO A 432 -21.08 6.55 -23.50
N ALA A 433 -20.56 6.84 -24.67
CA ALA A 433 -19.11 6.84 -24.93
C ALA A 433 -18.42 7.89 -24.02
N GLY A 434 -17.25 7.53 -23.48
CA GLY A 434 -16.43 8.41 -22.66
C GLY A 434 -15.72 7.71 -21.48
N THR A 435 -14.91 8.47 -20.78
CA THR A 435 -14.26 8.01 -19.55
C THR A 435 -15.23 8.16 -18.37
N LEU A 436 -15.75 7.06 -17.85
CA LEU A 436 -16.79 7.04 -16.83
C LEU A 436 -16.48 6.03 -15.73
N PRO A 437 -16.92 6.28 -14.48
CA PRO A 437 -16.89 5.30 -13.42
C PRO A 437 -18.05 4.32 -13.54
N LEU A 438 -17.92 3.18 -12.84
CA LEU A 438 -18.98 2.21 -12.61
C LEU A 438 -19.20 2.01 -11.11
N PHE A 439 -20.42 2.20 -10.65
CA PHE A 439 -20.82 1.99 -9.26
C PHE A 439 -21.87 0.89 -9.19
N PHE A 440 -21.52 -0.20 -8.51
CA PHE A 440 -22.37 -1.38 -8.35
C PHE A 440 -23.05 -1.31 -7.00
N ARG A 441 -24.38 -1.23 -6.99
CA ARG A 441 -25.19 -1.23 -5.77
C ARG A 441 -25.94 -2.54 -5.64
N LEU A 442 -25.74 -3.21 -4.52
CA LEU A 442 -26.43 -4.45 -4.21
C LEU A 442 -27.85 -4.19 -3.66
N ASN A 443 -28.82 -4.93 -4.17
CA ASN A 443 -30.19 -5.03 -3.65
C ASN A 443 -30.48 -6.51 -3.34
N CYS A 444 -30.27 -6.92 -2.09
CA CYS A 444 -30.42 -8.32 -1.69
C CYS A 444 -30.62 -8.43 -0.17
N THR A 445 -31.61 -9.14 0.27
CA THR A 445 -31.88 -9.37 1.70
C THR A 445 -30.90 -10.35 2.35
N GLY A 446 -30.14 -11.10 1.52
CA GLY A 446 -29.11 -12.03 1.95
C GLY A 446 -27.69 -11.46 1.89
N ARG A 447 -26.70 -12.35 1.92
CA ARG A 447 -25.29 -12.04 1.74
C ARG A 447 -24.86 -12.44 0.34
N VAL A 448 -23.95 -11.63 -0.23
CA VAL A 448 -23.39 -11.86 -1.56
C VAL A 448 -21.87 -11.79 -1.48
N ASP A 449 -21.21 -12.78 -2.09
CA ASP A 449 -19.81 -12.72 -2.43
C ASP A 449 -19.69 -12.51 -3.94
N TRP A 450 -18.86 -11.57 -4.35
CA TRP A 450 -18.75 -11.15 -5.75
C TRP A 450 -17.29 -11.20 -6.23
N GLU A 451 -17.04 -12.07 -7.23
CA GLU A 451 -15.68 -12.32 -7.73
C GLU A 451 -15.28 -11.38 -8.86
N SER A 452 -16.15 -11.25 -9.88
CA SER A 452 -15.76 -10.55 -11.11
C SER A 452 -16.97 -10.05 -11.90
N PHE A 453 -16.67 -9.19 -12.88
CA PHE A 453 -17.61 -8.82 -13.92
C PHE A 453 -16.94 -8.74 -15.29
N ILE A 454 -17.74 -8.95 -16.34
CA ILE A 454 -17.32 -8.89 -17.73
C ILE A 454 -18.20 -7.91 -18.49
N LEU A 455 -17.60 -6.98 -19.18
CA LEU A 455 -18.25 -6.07 -20.14
C LEU A 455 -17.99 -6.56 -21.55
N THR A 456 -19.06 -6.78 -22.34
CA THR A 456 -18.98 -7.22 -23.77
C THR A 456 -19.97 -6.49 -24.64
#